data_1e85a820db8fb9d111c2904b29d515fd
#
_entry.id   1e85a820db8fb9d111c2904b29d515fd
#
_cell.length_a   1.000
_cell.length_b   1.000
_cell.length_c   1.000
_cell.angle_alpha   90.00
_cell.angle_beta   90.00
_cell.angle_gamma   90.00
#
_symmetry.space_group_name_H-M   'P 1'
#
loop_
_entity.id
_entity.type
_entity.pdbx_description
1 polymer ?
#
loop_
_entity_poly.entity_id
_entity_poly.type
_entity_poly.pdbx_seq_one_letter_code
_entity_poly.pdbx_strand_id
1 'polypeptide(L)'
;MRIWDRLQAWVSRADQRCYYWILTLALLLPNVVLSVVMQQPAVGRVLNILLMLPVYMLLLLSAKRPGRVYWGLFVLVLLHAFQLVLLTIFSGSVVAVDMLLNIFTSEPDEAGELLSNILWPILASGGFYALTFVVATLSARSRESLSPRFRRRMALVSVLILLVALPIYIGAKKRFPYVHLRAEVYPMSVFYNMYLATTKLY
;
A
#
# COMPACT_ATOMS: atom_id res chain seq x y z
N MET A 1 -12.80 36.71 8.74
CA MET A 1 -12.98 35.37 8.19
C MET A 1 -11.80 34.54 8.61
N ARG A 2 -11.98 33.55 9.50
CA ARG A 2 -10.89 32.77 10.11
C ARG A 2 -10.28 31.85 9.05
N ILE A 3 -8.97 31.61 9.10
CA ILE A 3 -8.25 30.67 8.20
C ILE A 3 -8.97 29.32 8.15
N TRP A 4 -9.56 28.90 9.27
CA TRP A 4 -10.35 27.70 9.42
C TRP A 4 -11.60 27.65 8.51
N ASP A 5 -12.31 28.78 8.37
CA ASP A 5 -13.50 28.87 7.51
C ASP A 5 -13.15 28.76 6.02
N ARG A 6 -11.99 29.30 5.64
CA ARG A 6 -11.46 29.16 4.26
C ARG A 6 -11.02 27.73 3.96
N LEU A 7 -10.36 27.08 4.90
CA LEU A 7 -9.97 25.67 4.78
C LEU A 7 -11.19 24.76 4.69
N GLN A 8 -12.21 24.98 5.53
CA GLN A 8 -13.46 24.23 5.47
C GLN A 8 -14.21 24.46 4.14
N ALA A 9 -14.24 25.70 3.63
CA ALA A 9 -14.86 26.01 2.35
C ALA A 9 -14.10 25.38 1.17
N TRP A 10 -12.77 25.29 1.23
CA TRP A 10 -11.95 24.63 0.23
C TRP A 10 -12.12 23.12 0.28
N VAL A 11 -12.11 22.53 1.47
CA VAL A 11 -12.33 21.09 1.71
C VAL A 11 -13.72 20.64 1.28
N SER A 12 -14.76 21.47 1.50
CA SER A 12 -16.12 21.15 1.10
C SER A 12 -16.34 21.18 -0.43
N ARG A 13 -15.44 21.84 -1.18
CA ARG A 13 -15.46 21.94 -2.65
C ARG A 13 -14.55 20.91 -3.34
N ALA A 14 -13.67 20.24 -2.61
CA ALA A 14 -12.76 19.26 -3.22
C ALA A 14 -13.54 18.04 -3.73
N ASP A 15 -13.41 17.78 -5.02
CA ASP A 15 -14.07 16.64 -5.68
C ASP A 15 -13.61 15.32 -5.04
N GLN A 16 -14.58 14.49 -4.65
CA GLN A 16 -14.31 13.14 -4.11
C GLN A 16 -13.46 12.26 -5.06
N ARG A 17 -13.41 12.59 -6.34
CA ARG A 17 -12.54 11.91 -7.31
C ARG A 17 -11.06 12.21 -7.05
N CYS A 18 -10.73 13.44 -6.64
CA CYS A 18 -9.37 13.81 -6.26
C CYS A 18 -8.92 13.00 -5.04
N TYR A 19 -9.74 12.95 -3.99
CA TYR A 19 -9.46 12.12 -2.81
C TYR A 19 -9.31 10.64 -3.16
N TYR A 20 -10.16 10.12 -4.04
CA TYR A 20 -10.08 8.74 -4.50
C TYR A 20 -8.71 8.44 -5.14
N TRP A 21 -8.23 9.28 -6.05
CA TRP A 21 -6.95 9.07 -6.71
C TRP A 21 -5.76 9.24 -5.78
N ILE A 22 -5.77 10.26 -4.90
CA ILE A 22 -4.70 10.45 -3.91
C ILE A 22 -4.58 9.23 -3.02
N LEU A 23 -5.69 8.73 -2.48
CA LEU A 23 -5.70 7.56 -1.60
C LEU A 23 -5.34 6.26 -2.34
N THR A 24 -5.77 6.11 -3.61
CA THR A 24 -5.35 4.98 -4.45
C THR A 24 -3.83 4.97 -4.67
N LEU A 25 -3.25 6.11 -5.02
CA LEU A 25 -1.81 6.25 -5.22
C LEU A 25 -1.03 6.05 -3.92
N ALA A 26 -1.55 6.52 -2.79
CA ALA A 26 -0.94 6.28 -1.49
C ALA A 26 -0.90 4.79 -1.11
N LEU A 27 -1.97 4.04 -1.38
CA LEU A 27 -1.99 2.58 -1.18
C LEU A 27 -1.04 1.86 -2.16
N LEU A 28 -0.90 2.37 -3.39
CA LEU A 28 -0.06 1.75 -4.41
C LEU A 28 1.44 2.07 -4.21
N LEU A 29 1.78 3.10 -3.44
CA LEU A 29 3.17 3.58 -3.29
C LEU A 29 4.17 2.48 -2.94
N PRO A 30 3.93 1.59 -1.95
CA PRO A 30 4.88 0.52 -1.64
C PRO A 30 5.10 -0.44 -2.81
N ASN A 31 4.04 -0.76 -3.58
CA ASN A 31 4.15 -1.60 -4.76
C ASN A 31 5.04 -0.96 -5.84
N VAL A 32 4.89 0.35 -6.06
CA VAL A 32 5.72 1.10 -7.02
C VAL A 32 7.17 1.12 -6.57
N VAL A 33 7.43 1.50 -5.30
CA VAL A 33 8.79 1.56 -4.75
C VAL A 33 9.47 0.18 -4.81
N LEU A 34 8.79 -0.87 -4.35
CA LEU A 34 9.27 -2.24 -4.43
C LEU A 34 9.58 -2.65 -5.89
N SER A 35 8.71 -2.32 -6.83
CA SER A 35 8.91 -2.66 -8.25
C SER A 35 10.12 -1.96 -8.87
N VAL A 36 10.57 -0.83 -8.31
CA VAL A 36 11.79 -0.13 -8.75
C VAL A 36 13.03 -0.71 -8.08
N VAL A 37 12.95 -1.00 -6.78
CA VAL A 37 14.12 -1.35 -5.95
C VAL A 37 14.43 -2.85 -5.98
N MET A 38 13.40 -3.72 -6.09
CA MET A 38 13.60 -5.16 -6.05
C MET A 38 14.35 -5.69 -7.27
N GLN A 39 15.29 -6.62 -7.01
CA GLN A 39 16.01 -7.38 -8.04
C GLN A 39 15.17 -8.56 -8.56
N GLN A 40 13.94 -8.28 -8.97
CA GLN A 40 13.03 -9.28 -9.53
C GLN A 40 13.01 -9.20 -11.07
N PRO A 41 12.59 -10.30 -11.76
CA PRO A 41 12.32 -10.25 -13.18
C PRO A 41 11.32 -9.13 -13.52
N ALA A 42 11.50 -8.47 -14.67
CA ALA A 42 10.65 -7.35 -15.09
C ALA A 42 9.15 -7.68 -15.03
N VAL A 43 8.80 -8.94 -15.34
CA VAL A 43 7.41 -9.43 -15.27
C VAL A 43 6.86 -9.39 -13.83
N GLY A 44 7.64 -9.80 -12.83
CA GLY A 44 7.23 -9.75 -11.42
C GLY A 44 6.99 -8.32 -10.96
N ARG A 45 7.88 -7.39 -11.33
CA ARG A 45 7.76 -5.95 -11.03
C ARG A 45 6.50 -5.34 -11.62
N VAL A 46 6.20 -5.65 -12.88
CA VAL A 46 4.99 -5.17 -13.56
C VAL A 46 3.74 -5.78 -12.92
N LEU A 47 3.74 -7.07 -12.62
CA LEU A 47 2.61 -7.76 -11.99
C LEU A 47 2.31 -7.24 -10.59
N ASN A 48 3.33 -6.85 -9.82
CA ASN A 48 3.17 -6.25 -8.49
C ASN A 48 2.31 -4.97 -8.54
N ILE A 49 2.45 -4.16 -9.59
CA ILE A 49 1.64 -2.96 -9.81
C ILE A 49 0.29 -3.30 -10.45
N LEU A 50 0.30 -4.07 -11.55
CA LEU A 50 -0.91 -4.35 -12.33
C LEU A 50 -1.98 -5.13 -11.58
N LEU A 51 -1.58 -6.00 -10.64
CA LEU A 51 -2.54 -6.75 -9.83
C LEU A 51 -3.08 -5.92 -8.66
N MET A 52 -2.23 -5.12 -8.02
CA MET A 52 -2.63 -4.40 -6.81
C MET A 52 -3.35 -3.08 -7.09
N LEU A 53 -3.04 -2.39 -8.18
CA LEU A 53 -3.75 -1.18 -8.57
C LEU A 53 -5.27 -1.38 -8.64
N PRO A 54 -5.81 -2.34 -9.42
CA PRO A 54 -7.26 -2.55 -9.50
C PRO A 54 -7.86 -3.03 -8.17
N VAL A 55 -7.12 -3.77 -7.35
CA VAL A 55 -7.58 -4.19 -6.02
C VAL A 55 -7.80 -2.96 -5.13
N TYR A 56 -6.82 -2.06 -5.05
CA TYR A 56 -6.96 -0.82 -4.27
C TYR A 56 -8.06 0.10 -4.82
N MET A 57 -8.19 0.19 -6.16
CA MET A 57 -9.27 0.91 -6.81
C MET A 57 -10.63 0.36 -6.40
N LEU A 58 -10.85 -0.96 -6.45
CA LEU A 58 -12.10 -1.60 -6.07
C LEU A 58 -12.40 -1.45 -4.58
N LEU A 59 -11.40 -1.63 -3.72
CA LEU A 59 -11.55 -1.43 -2.28
C LEU A 59 -12.06 -0.01 -1.97
N LEU A 60 -11.44 1.03 -2.51
CA LEU A 60 -11.85 2.41 -2.25
C LEU A 60 -13.21 2.76 -2.88
N LEU A 61 -13.66 2.03 -3.91
CA LEU A 61 -15.00 2.18 -4.49
C LEU A 61 -16.09 1.50 -3.67
N SER A 62 -15.78 0.68 -2.67
CA SER A 62 -16.77 -0.03 -1.85
C SER A 62 -17.68 0.94 -1.08
N ALA A 63 -17.19 2.13 -0.73
CA ALA A 63 -18.00 3.18 -0.12
C ALA A 63 -18.17 4.39 -1.05
N LYS A 64 -19.22 5.20 -0.79
CA LYS A 64 -19.45 6.48 -1.49
C LYS A 64 -18.39 7.53 -1.18
N ARG A 65 -17.69 7.39 -0.06
CA ARG A 65 -16.60 8.25 0.41
C ARG A 65 -15.36 7.39 0.64
N PRO A 66 -14.34 7.45 -0.23
CA PRO A 66 -13.16 6.59 -0.17
C PRO A 66 -12.38 6.71 1.14
N GLY A 67 -12.38 7.89 1.75
CA GLY A 67 -11.72 8.11 3.04
C GLY A 67 -12.23 7.22 4.18
N ARG A 68 -13.50 6.80 4.16
CA ARG A 68 -14.04 5.86 5.16
C ARG A 68 -13.42 4.47 5.01
N VAL A 69 -13.26 4.02 3.77
CA VAL A 69 -12.61 2.74 3.48
C VAL A 69 -11.14 2.80 3.86
N TYR A 70 -10.47 3.90 3.51
CA TYR A 70 -9.06 4.09 3.84
C TYR A 70 -8.81 4.01 5.36
N TRP A 71 -9.69 4.58 6.18
CA TRP A 71 -9.66 4.41 7.64
C TRP A 71 -9.85 2.94 8.07
N GLY A 72 -10.74 2.21 7.41
CA GLY A 72 -10.90 0.77 7.64
C GLY A 72 -9.67 -0.06 7.27
N LEU A 73 -8.82 0.45 6.37
CA LEU A 73 -7.56 -0.16 5.95
C LEU A 73 -6.36 0.28 6.83
N PHE A 74 -6.59 0.82 8.03
CA PHE A 74 -5.56 1.36 8.91
C PHE A 74 -4.38 0.40 9.12
N VAL A 75 -4.66 -0.88 9.43
CA VAL A 75 -3.61 -1.89 9.62
C VAL A 75 -2.78 -2.10 8.35
N LEU A 76 -3.43 -2.14 7.18
CA LEU A 76 -2.74 -2.25 5.90
C LEU A 76 -1.84 -1.04 5.65
N VAL A 77 -2.33 0.17 5.96
CA VAL A 77 -1.56 1.42 5.81
C VAL A 77 -0.35 1.45 6.77
N LEU A 78 -0.49 0.94 7.99
CA LEU A 78 0.65 0.77 8.89
C LEU A 78 1.67 -0.23 8.33
N LEU A 79 1.23 -1.35 7.76
CA LEU A 79 2.12 -2.29 7.07
C LEU A 79 2.82 -1.64 5.88
N HIS A 80 2.15 -0.74 5.16
CA HIS A 80 2.76 0.03 4.07
C HIS A 80 3.86 0.96 4.58
N ALA A 81 3.61 1.69 5.67
CA ALA A 81 4.61 2.55 6.31
C ALA A 81 5.82 1.72 6.78
N PHE A 82 5.57 0.61 7.46
CA PHE A 82 6.58 -0.31 7.95
C PHE A 82 7.43 -0.90 6.81
N GLN A 83 6.80 -1.36 5.72
CA GLN A 83 7.51 -1.89 4.55
C GLN A 83 8.46 -0.84 3.94
N LEU A 84 8.04 0.42 3.82
CA LEU A 84 8.90 1.48 3.29
C LEU A 84 10.09 1.77 4.20
N VAL A 85 9.91 1.72 5.53
CA VAL A 85 11.01 1.84 6.48
C VAL A 85 11.99 0.70 6.31
N LEU A 86 11.52 -0.54 6.26
CA LEU A 86 12.39 -1.71 6.13
C LEU A 86 13.16 -1.76 4.82
N LEU A 87 12.62 -1.21 3.73
CA LEU A 87 13.34 -1.09 2.46
C LEU A 87 14.63 -0.27 2.58
N THR A 88 14.68 0.69 3.48
CA THR A 88 15.87 1.53 3.68
C THR A 88 16.96 0.82 4.48
N ILE A 89 16.60 -0.17 5.31
CA ILE A 89 17.54 -0.94 6.12
C ILE A 89 18.09 -2.14 5.33
N PHE A 90 17.19 -2.86 4.69
CA PHE A 90 17.49 -4.16 4.07
C PHE A 90 17.52 -4.10 2.54
N SER A 91 17.87 -2.95 1.98
CA SER A 91 18.01 -2.64 0.56
C SER A 91 17.40 -3.65 -0.42
N GLY A 92 16.14 -3.40 -0.80
CA GLY A 92 15.59 -3.98 -2.03
C GLY A 92 14.77 -5.26 -1.88
N SER A 93 14.29 -5.62 -0.69
CA SER A 93 13.42 -6.79 -0.54
C SER A 93 12.10 -6.49 0.22
N VAL A 94 11.09 -7.33 -0.02
CA VAL A 94 9.94 -7.43 0.88
C VAL A 94 10.42 -7.98 2.22
N VAL A 95 9.75 -7.61 3.31
CA VAL A 95 10.04 -8.15 4.64
C VAL A 95 10.21 -9.65 4.59
N ALA A 96 11.46 -10.12 4.76
CA ALA A 96 11.80 -11.53 4.76
C ALA A 96 11.54 -12.15 6.14
N VAL A 97 11.43 -13.48 6.16
CA VAL A 97 11.25 -14.24 7.40
C VAL A 97 12.36 -13.92 8.40
N ASP A 98 13.61 -13.90 7.93
CA ASP A 98 14.79 -13.67 8.78
C ASP A 98 14.83 -12.25 9.36
N MET A 99 14.32 -11.26 8.63
CA MET A 99 14.16 -9.88 9.14
C MET A 99 13.18 -9.82 10.32
N LEU A 100 12.05 -10.52 10.20
CA LEU A 100 11.08 -10.63 11.28
C LEU A 100 11.65 -11.35 12.49
N LEU A 101 12.38 -12.46 12.26
CA LEU A 101 13.03 -13.20 13.32
C LEU A 101 14.07 -12.33 14.05
N ASN A 102 14.91 -11.59 13.32
CA ASN A 102 15.89 -10.67 13.93
C ASN A 102 15.23 -9.61 14.80
N ILE A 103 14.12 -9.00 14.35
CA ILE A 103 13.39 -8.02 15.17
C ILE A 103 12.92 -8.62 16.50
N PHE A 104 12.46 -9.88 16.50
CA PHE A 104 11.96 -10.55 17.70
C PHE A 104 13.06 -11.08 18.61
N THR A 105 14.28 -11.27 18.10
CA THR A 105 15.42 -11.85 18.85
C THR A 105 16.54 -10.86 19.17
N SER A 106 16.48 -9.61 18.66
CA SER A 106 17.47 -8.56 18.94
C SER A 106 17.50 -8.15 20.39
N GLU A 107 18.69 -7.93 20.93
CA GLU A 107 18.87 -7.39 22.27
C GLU A 107 18.50 -5.88 22.31
N PRO A 108 18.10 -5.33 23.47
CA PRO A 108 17.67 -3.94 23.60
C PRO A 108 18.71 -2.90 23.13
N ASP A 109 20.00 -3.18 23.34
CA ASP A 109 21.09 -2.25 22.98
C ASP A 109 21.26 -2.19 21.44
N GLU A 110 21.22 -3.34 20.76
CA GLU A 110 21.24 -3.42 19.29
C GLU A 110 20.00 -2.77 18.66
N ALA A 111 18.85 -2.94 19.32
CA ALA A 111 17.61 -2.31 18.88
C ALA A 111 17.70 -0.77 18.96
N GLY A 112 18.38 -0.21 19.97
CA GLY A 112 18.61 1.22 20.11
C GLY A 112 19.46 1.82 19.00
N GLU A 113 20.55 1.16 18.63
CA GLU A 113 21.41 1.59 17.52
C GLU A 113 20.69 1.49 16.18
N LEU A 114 19.98 0.39 15.93
CA LEU A 114 19.15 0.24 14.75
C LEU A 114 18.10 1.37 14.65
N LEU A 115 17.42 1.68 15.76
CA LEU A 115 16.39 2.71 15.80
C LEU A 115 16.93 4.10 15.41
N SER A 116 18.15 4.44 15.83
CA SER A 116 18.78 5.71 15.47
C SER A 116 19.01 5.84 13.97
N ASN A 117 19.39 4.75 13.30
CA ASN A 117 19.66 4.69 11.86
C ASN A 117 18.38 4.76 11.01
N ILE A 118 17.23 4.34 11.56
CA ILE A 118 15.95 4.30 10.85
C ILE A 118 15.01 5.46 11.20
N LEU A 119 15.44 6.36 12.07
CA LEU A 119 14.59 7.47 12.53
C LEU A 119 14.05 8.32 11.37
N TRP A 120 14.90 8.70 10.41
CA TRP A 120 14.49 9.48 9.25
C TRP A 120 13.52 8.73 8.33
N PRO A 121 13.75 7.47 7.95
CA PRO A 121 12.76 6.65 7.25
C PRO A 121 11.42 6.53 7.99
N ILE A 122 11.44 6.37 9.32
CA ILE A 122 10.21 6.34 10.13
C ILE A 122 9.48 7.67 10.05
N LEU A 123 10.16 8.80 10.25
CA LEU A 123 9.55 10.12 10.18
C LEU A 123 9.01 10.44 8.78
N ALA A 124 9.77 10.11 7.73
CA ALA A 124 9.35 10.34 6.35
C ALA A 124 8.12 9.48 5.97
N SER A 125 8.17 8.18 6.22
CA SER A 125 7.08 7.25 5.91
C SER A 125 5.87 7.51 6.80
N GLY A 126 6.07 7.65 8.10
CA GLY A 126 5.02 7.97 9.07
C GLY A 126 4.35 9.32 8.78
N GLY A 127 5.14 10.36 8.49
CA GLY A 127 4.66 11.68 8.12
C GLY A 127 3.84 11.65 6.83
N PHE A 128 4.32 10.93 5.79
CA PHE A 128 3.60 10.76 4.55
C PHE A 128 2.23 10.10 4.80
N TYR A 129 2.19 8.97 5.51
CA TYR A 129 0.92 8.29 5.77
C TYR A 129 0.01 9.05 6.75
N ALA A 130 0.56 9.79 7.71
CA ALA A 130 -0.23 10.71 8.53
C ALA A 130 -0.96 11.77 7.68
N LEU A 131 -0.28 12.35 6.68
CA LEU A 131 -0.91 13.26 5.72
C LEU A 131 -2.01 12.57 4.90
N THR A 132 -1.82 11.32 4.49
CA THR A 132 -2.89 10.57 3.78
C THR A 132 -4.09 10.30 4.67
N PHE A 133 -3.92 10.11 5.99
CA PHE A 133 -5.04 10.01 6.94
C PHE A 133 -5.76 11.36 7.13
N VAL A 134 -5.06 12.49 7.05
CA VAL A 134 -5.71 13.81 6.99
C VAL A 134 -6.60 13.88 5.74
N VAL A 135 -6.08 13.54 4.56
CA VAL A 135 -6.84 13.48 3.29
C VAL A 135 -8.03 12.54 3.42
N ALA A 136 -7.86 11.35 4.00
CA ALA A 136 -8.93 10.39 4.24
C ALA A 136 -10.02 10.95 5.16
N THR A 137 -9.63 11.67 6.21
CA THR A 137 -10.57 12.34 7.13
C THR A 137 -11.37 13.43 6.41
N LEU A 138 -10.73 14.24 5.58
CA LEU A 138 -11.38 15.26 4.76
C LEU A 138 -12.40 14.63 3.81
N SER A 139 -12.02 13.55 3.11
CA SER A 139 -12.93 12.78 2.26
C SER A 139 -14.10 12.18 3.05
N ALA A 140 -13.84 11.58 4.21
CA ALA A 140 -14.86 10.92 5.03
C ALA A 140 -15.90 11.91 5.60
N ARG A 141 -15.47 13.14 5.93
CA ARG A 141 -16.31 14.22 6.49
C ARG A 141 -16.99 15.09 5.43
N SER A 142 -16.50 15.08 4.18
CA SER A 142 -17.10 15.86 3.09
C SER A 142 -18.58 15.51 2.88
N ARG A 143 -19.38 16.49 2.51
CA ARG A 143 -20.80 16.29 2.15
C ARG A 143 -20.96 15.61 0.79
N GLU A 144 -19.98 15.76 -0.09
CA GLU A 144 -19.99 15.17 -1.42
C GLU A 144 -19.72 13.67 -1.38
N SER A 145 -20.14 12.98 -2.42
CA SER A 145 -19.93 11.55 -2.59
C SER A 145 -19.51 11.22 -4.03
N LEU A 146 -18.78 10.13 -4.21
CA LEU A 146 -18.48 9.61 -5.54
C LEU A 146 -19.76 9.32 -6.31
N SER A 147 -19.87 9.90 -7.51
CA SER A 147 -21.05 9.67 -8.35
C SER A 147 -21.14 8.20 -8.77
N PRO A 148 -22.36 7.62 -8.89
CA PRO A 148 -22.54 6.23 -9.32
C PRO A 148 -21.93 5.96 -10.69
N ARG A 149 -21.97 6.93 -11.61
CA ARG A 149 -21.35 6.82 -12.94
C ARG A 149 -19.83 6.68 -12.85
N PHE A 150 -19.17 7.48 -12.01
CA PHE A 150 -17.73 7.38 -11.78
C PHE A 150 -17.36 6.02 -11.17
N ARG A 151 -18.08 5.60 -10.12
CA ARG A 151 -17.84 4.31 -9.46
C ARG A 151 -17.96 3.14 -10.44
N ARG A 152 -19.04 3.11 -11.24
CA ARG A 152 -19.23 2.05 -12.26
C ARG A 152 -18.12 2.08 -13.30
N ARG A 153 -17.73 3.26 -13.80
CA ARG A 153 -16.63 3.38 -14.79
C ARG A 153 -15.32 2.88 -14.21
N MET A 154 -14.94 3.29 -13.00
CA MET A 154 -13.69 2.86 -12.39
C MET A 154 -13.71 1.38 -12.01
N ALA A 155 -14.84 0.83 -11.60
CA ALA A 155 -14.97 -0.61 -11.39
C ALA A 155 -14.77 -1.40 -12.70
N LEU A 156 -15.35 -0.96 -13.81
CA LEU A 156 -15.11 -1.57 -15.13
C LEU A 156 -13.63 -1.49 -15.54
N VAL A 157 -13.01 -0.34 -15.37
CA VAL A 157 -11.56 -0.17 -15.64
C VAL A 157 -10.74 -1.13 -14.80
N SER A 158 -11.04 -1.27 -13.51
CA SER A 158 -10.35 -2.19 -12.60
C SER A 158 -10.51 -3.65 -13.06
N VAL A 159 -11.70 -4.04 -13.44
CA VAL A 159 -11.96 -5.40 -13.97
C VAL A 159 -11.19 -5.65 -15.27
N LEU A 160 -11.16 -4.66 -16.18
CA LEU A 160 -10.39 -4.77 -17.43
C LEU A 160 -8.89 -4.92 -17.16
N ILE A 161 -8.34 -4.15 -16.21
CA ILE A 161 -6.93 -4.30 -15.81
C ILE A 161 -6.68 -5.72 -15.27
N LEU A 162 -7.56 -6.25 -14.41
CA LEU A 162 -7.43 -7.62 -13.89
C LEU A 162 -7.51 -8.68 -15.00
N LEU A 163 -8.43 -8.50 -15.97
CA LEU A 163 -8.56 -9.40 -17.12
C LEU A 163 -7.29 -9.43 -17.99
N VAL A 164 -6.52 -8.35 -18.04
CA VAL A 164 -5.22 -8.31 -18.71
C VAL A 164 -4.12 -8.88 -17.81
N ALA A 165 -4.11 -8.54 -16.53
CA ALA A 165 -3.06 -8.94 -15.60
C ALA A 165 -3.06 -10.45 -15.32
N LEU A 166 -4.22 -11.09 -15.21
CA LEU A 166 -4.34 -12.52 -14.93
C LEU A 166 -3.73 -13.42 -16.00
N PRO A 167 -4.00 -13.24 -17.31
CA PRO A 167 -3.32 -14.00 -18.37
C PRO A 167 -1.80 -13.79 -18.39
N ILE A 168 -1.34 -12.56 -18.14
CA ILE A 168 0.10 -12.26 -18.02
C ILE A 168 0.71 -13.06 -16.86
N TYR A 169 0.04 -13.10 -15.71
CA TYR A 169 0.47 -13.89 -14.57
C TYR A 169 0.53 -15.40 -14.88
N ILE A 170 -0.53 -15.95 -15.50
CA ILE A 170 -0.60 -17.36 -15.88
C ILE A 170 0.54 -17.69 -16.87
N GLY A 171 0.77 -16.85 -17.86
CA GLY A 171 1.87 -17.00 -18.82
C GLY A 171 3.24 -16.92 -18.17
N ALA A 172 3.43 -15.95 -17.27
CA ALA A 172 4.66 -15.78 -16.49
C ALA A 172 4.94 -17.01 -15.62
N LYS A 173 3.93 -17.54 -14.93
CA LYS A 173 4.06 -18.75 -14.10
C LYS A 173 4.46 -19.99 -14.90
N LYS A 174 3.94 -20.14 -16.12
CA LYS A 174 4.33 -21.27 -17.00
C LYS A 174 5.78 -21.17 -17.44
N ARG A 175 6.28 -19.97 -17.74
CA ARG A 175 7.65 -19.71 -18.19
C ARG A 175 8.66 -19.66 -17.04
N PHE A 176 8.20 -19.18 -15.88
CA PHE A 176 9.02 -19.01 -14.66
C PHE A 176 8.27 -19.63 -13.48
N PRO A 177 8.43 -20.95 -13.23
CA PRO A 177 7.71 -21.67 -12.18
C PRO A 177 7.91 -21.11 -10.77
N TYR A 178 8.99 -20.36 -10.53
CA TYR A 178 9.30 -19.69 -9.26
C TYR A 178 8.51 -18.42 -9.02
N VAL A 179 7.81 -17.87 -10.03
CA VAL A 179 6.95 -16.69 -9.85
C VAL A 179 5.65 -17.09 -9.13
N HIS A 180 5.55 -16.76 -7.86
CA HIS A 180 4.37 -17.03 -7.04
C HIS A 180 3.77 -15.73 -6.53
N LEU A 181 2.45 -15.51 -6.68
CA LEU A 181 1.76 -14.33 -6.15
C LEU A 181 2.04 -14.08 -4.67
N ARG A 182 2.08 -15.14 -3.87
CA ARG A 182 2.33 -15.06 -2.43
C ARG A 182 3.74 -14.61 -2.07
N ALA A 183 4.71 -14.80 -2.96
CA ALA A 183 6.10 -14.41 -2.72
C ALA A 183 6.49 -13.11 -3.43
N GLU A 184 5.83 -12.78 -4.54
CA GLU A 184 6.24 -11.71 -5.45
C GLU A 184 5.37 -10.45 -5.33
N VAL A 185 4.09 -10.61 -4.93
CA VAL A 185 3.15 -9.50 -4.91
C VAL A 185 2.95 -9.00 -3.49
N TYR A 186 3.38 -7.76 -3.25
CA TYR A 186 3.10 -7.04 -2.00
C TYR A 186 1.62 -6.59 -1.98
N PRO A 187 0.89 -6.70 -0.87
CA PRO A 187 1.30 -7.12 0.48
C PRO A 187 1.17 -8.64 0.76
N MET A 188 0.75 -9.45 -0.21
CA MET A 188 0.57 -10.91 0.01
C MET A 188 1.85 -11.57 0.47
N SER A 189 3.00 -11.13 -0.07
CA SER A 189 4.32 -11.64 0.30
C SER A 189 4.66 -11.36 1.77
N VAL A 190 4.24 -10.23 2.34
CA VAL A 190 4.45 -9.92 3.77
C VAL A 190 3.65 -10.88 4.63
N PHE A 191 2.35 -11.05 4.36
CA PHE A 191 1.50 -11.98 5.12
C PHE A 191 2.01 -13.43 5.04
N TYR A 192 2.48 -13.84 3.86
CA TYR A 192 3.07 -15.16 3.68
C TYR A 192 4.36 -15.33 4.48
N ASN A 193 5.24 -14.33 4.47
CA ASN A 193 6.48 -14.37 5.24
C ASN A 193 6.24 -14.31 6.76
N MET A 194 5.24 -13.55 7.21
CA MET A 194 4.80 -13.56 8.61
C MET A 194 4.30 -14.94 9.04
N TYR A 195 3.51 -15.60 8.21
CA TYR A 195 3.07 -16.98 8.46
C TYR A 195 4.26 -17.94 8.55
N LEU A 196 5.22 -17.85 7.63
CA LEU A 196 6.43 -18.69 7.67
C LEU A 196 7.30 -18.42 8.91
N ALA A 197 7.41 -17.15 9.33
CA ALA A 197 8.15 -16.78 10.54
C ALA A 197 7.52 -17.44 11.79
N THR A 198 6.19 -17.33 11.92
CA THR A 198 5.49 -17.96 13.06
C THR A 198 5.64 -19.47 13.09
N THR A 199 5.66 -20.15 11.94
CA THR A 199 5.84 -21.62 11.86
C THR A 199 7.28 -22.08 12.13
N LYS A 200 8.26 -21.17 12.07
CA LYS A 200 9.67 -21.46 12.42
C LYS A 200 9.99 -21.22 13.89
N LEU A 201 9.15 -20.43 14.60
CA LEU A 201 9.32 -20.14 16.02
C LEU A 201 8.72 -21.23 16.94
N TYR A 202 7.88 -22.12 16.39
CA TYR A 202 7.29 -23.28 17.05
C TYR A 202 7.81 -24.59 16.43
#